data_045d7c9ce564599ecf19071da2bf129c
#
_entry.id   045d7c9ce564599ecf19071da2bf129c
#
_cell.length_a   1.000
_cell.length_b   1.000
_cell.length_c   1.000
_cell.angle_alpha   90.00
_cell.angle_beta   90.00
_cell.angle_gamma   90.00
#
_symmetry.space_group_name_H-M   'P 1'
#
loop_
_entity.id
_entity.type
_entity.pdbx_description
1 polymer ?
#
loop_
_entity_poly.entity_id
_entity_poly.type
_entity_poly.pdbx_seq_one_letter_code
_entity_poly.pdbx_strand_id
1 'polypeptide(L)'
;DYTVSDDGLTYDFTLRSGVTFSDGTPLTANDVKYTFTRMLALPDSVQTDYGSAIAGAEAVMDGTATDLEGIQVIDDTHFTVTLSEPFAGFLYELATASCSIMSEKNVEEAGDQFGMDCSKTIGSGPYVVTSWTRDSSIVLDANPNYWGEKPSVQHVEISIVPDSSTMSMMFQNGELDILDCDYIDAAVVNSTY
;
A
#
# COMPACT_ATOMS: atom_id res chain seq x y z
N ASP A 1 13.18 9.79 -6.39
CA ASP A 1 14.62 9.74 -6.06
C ASP A 1 14.83 9.87 -4.57
N TYR A 2 16.01 9.44 -4.10
CA TYR A 2 16.41 9.67 -2.72
C TYR A 2 17.93 9.79 -2.59
N THR A 3 18.38 10.43 -1.50
CA THR A 3 19.76 10.39 -1.02
C THR A 3 19.79 10.00 0.45
N VAL A 4 20.92 9.48 0.91
CA VAL A 4 21.11 9.07 2.31
C VAL A 4 22.33 9.79 2.87
N SER A 5 22.21 10.29 4.10
CA SER A 5 23.34 10.92 4.81
C SER A 5 24.45 9.88 5.11
N ASP A 6 25.68 10.39 5.30
CA ASP A 6 26.87 9.55 5.55
C ASP A 6 26.75 8.66 6.82
N ASP A 7 25.96 9.11 7.79
CA ASP A 7 25.69 8.37 9.04
C ASP A 7 24.54 7.36 8.89
N GLY A 8 23.87 7.31 7.73
CA GLY A 8 22.77 6.40 7.45
C GLY A 8 21.46 6.70 8.19
N LEU A 9 21.33 7.89 8.81
CA LEU A 9 20.19 8.27 9.60
C LEU A 9 19.13 9.04 8.82
N THR A 10 19.54 9.92 7.89
CA THR A 10 18.59 10.80 7.20
C THR A 10 18.48 10.42 5.73
N TYR A 11 17.26 10.20 5.31
CA TYR A 11 16.88 9.97 3.93
C TYR A 11 16.16 11.21 3.40
N ASP A 12 16.68 11.77 2.31
CA ASP A 12 16.07 12.90 1.61
C ASP A 12 15.37 12.37 0.36
N PHE A 13 14.05 12.52 0.29
CA PHE A 13 13.21 11.99 -0.77
C PHE A 13 12.63 13.08 -1.65
N THR A 14 12.65 12.81 -2.96
CA THR A 14 11.91 13.59 -3.95
C THR A 14 10.86 12.72 -4.61
N LEU A 15 9.58 13.05 -4.42
CA LEU A 15 8.48 12.40 -5.12
C LEU A 15 8.54 12.70 -6.62
N ARG A 16 8.03 11.78 -7.42
CA ARG A 16 7.80 12.04 -8.83
C ARG A 16 6.73 13.11 -9.00
N SER A 17 6.97 14.06 -9.88
CA SER A 17 5.99 15.11 -10.19
C SER A 17 4.78 14.54 -10.93
N GLY A 18 3.59 15.08 -10.66
CA GLY A 18 2.36 14.72 -11.36
C GLY A 18 1.74 13.38 -10.96
N VAL A 19 2.18 12.78 -9.85
CA VAL A 19 1.51 11.61 -9.27
C VAL A 19 0.18 12.04 -8.67
N THR A 20 -0.89 11.31 -9.01
CA THR A 20 -2.23 11.54 -8.47
C THR A 20 -2.81 10.24 -7.92
N PHE A 21 -3.76 10.39 -7.02
CA PHE A 21 -4.66 9.31 -6.65
C PHE A 21 -5.65 9.02 -7.78
N SER A 22 -6.40 7.94 -7.66
CA SER A 22 -7.33 7.48 -8.71
C SER A 22 -8.49 8.43 -8.99
N ASP A 23 -8.81 9.32 -8.05
CA ASP A 23 -9.79 10.41 -8.23
C ASP A 23 -9.21 11.66 -8.92
N GLY A 24 -7.91 11.66 -9.22
CA GLY A 24 -7.18 12.77 -9.84
C GLY A 24 -6.62 13.79 -8.83
N THR A 25 -6.83 13.62 -7.53
CA THR A 25 -6.20 14.51 -6.53
C THR A 25 -4.69 14.27 -6.46
N PRO A 26 -3.86 15.33 -6.28
CA PRO A 26 -2.41 15.16 -6.17
C PRO A 26 -2.02 14.32 -4.96
N LEU A 27 -0.99 13.47 -5.12
CA LEU A 27 -0.29 12.82 -4.03
C LEU A 27 0.89 13.71 -3.62
N THR A 28 0.99 14.05 -2.34
CA THR A 28 1.99 14.98 -1.81
C THR A 28 2.81 14.38 -0.67
N ALA A 29 3.89 15.06 -0.28
CA ALA A 29 4.69 14.70 0.87
C ALA A 29 3.89 14.75 2.19
N ASN A 30 2.80 15.53 2.27
CA ASN A 30 1.91 15.51 3.42
C ASN A 30 1.18 14.18 3.55
N ASP A 31 0.74 13.58 2.44
CA ASP A 31 0.11 12.25 2.44
C ASP A 31 1.09 11.17 2.92
N VAL A 32 2.39 11.31 2.61
CA VAL A 32 3.43 10.42 3.13
C VAL A 32 3.51 10.54 4.65
N LYS A 33 3.67 11.75 5.17
CA LYS A 33 3.74 12.01 6.62
C LYS A 33 2.49 11.51 7.32
N TYR A 34 1.32 11.83 6.79
CA TYR A 34 0.02 11.38 7.31
C TYR A 34 -0.05 9.84 7.38
N THR A 35 0.35 9.15 6.32
CA THR A 35 0.31 7.68 6.25
C THR A 35 1.08 7.04 7.39
N PHE A 36 2.34 7.43 7.61
CA PHE A 36 3.17 6.86 8.66
C PHE A 36 2.72 7.30 10.06
N THR A 37 2.31 8.56 10.23
CA THR A 37 1.76 9.02 11.52
C THR A 37 0.51 8.22 11.88
N ARG A 38 -0.42 8.04 10.93
CA ARG A 38 -1.64 7.26 11.15
C ARG A 38 -1.33 5.78 11.45
N MET A 39 -0.41 5.16 10.72
CA MET A 39 0.01 3.78 10.96
C MET A 39 0.46 3.56 12.41
N LEU A 40 1.22 4.50 12.96
CA LEU A 40 1.74 4.43 14.32
C LEU A 40 0.72 4.84 15.39
N ALA A 41 -0.18 5.77 15.07
CA ALA A 41 -1.15 6.33 16.03
C ALA A 41 -2.37 5.43 16.27
N LEU A 42 -2.69 4.52 15.34
CA LEU A 42 -3.86 3.65 15.48
C LEU A 42 -3.60 2.54 16.52
N PRO A 43 -4.42 2.44 17.60
CA PRO A 43 -4.20 1.48 18.69
C PRO A 43 -4.19 0.01 18.23
N ASP A 44 -4.97 -0.31 17.21
CA ASP A 44 -5.11 -1.66 16.69
C ASP A 44 -4.27 -1.92 15.41
N SER A 45 -3.32 -1.03 15.12
CA SER A 45 -2.42 -1.20 13.96
C SER A 45 -1.48 -2.37 14.20
N VAL A 46 -1.50 -3.33 13.28
CA VAL A 46 -0.59 -4.49 13.26
C VAL A 46 0.64 -4.24 12.38
N GLN A 47 0.80 -3.03 11.85
CA GLN A 47 1.84 -2.66 10.88
C GLN A 47 2.84 -1.64 11.44
N THR A 48 2.82 -1.40 12.76
CA THR A 48 3.67 -0.38 13.41
C THR A 48 5.16 -0.63 13.23
N ASP A 49 5.57 -1.89 13.06
CA ASP A 49 6.98 -2.25 12.83
C ASP A 49 7.58 -1.51 11.63
N TYR A 50 6.79 -1.29 10.56
CA TYR A 50 7.25 -0.62 9.33
C TYR A 50 7.53 0.89 9.49
N GLY A 51 7.06 1.50 10.55
CA GLY A 51 7.32 2.91 10.87
C GLY A 51 8.15 3.11 12.14
N SER A 52 8.38 2.05 12.92
CA SER A 52 8.99 2.13 14.26
C SER A 52 10.43 2.64 14.27
N ALA A 53 11.18 2.45 13.17
CA ALA A 53 12.54 2.96 13.02
C ALA A 53 12.60 4.49 12.86
N ILE A 54 11.49 5.15 12.53
CA ILE A 54 11.44 6.61 12.31
C ILE A 54 11.53 7.34 13.66
N ALA A 55 12.34 8.39 13.72
CA ALA A 55 12.49 9.18 14.94
C ALA A 55 11.15 9.75 15.41
N GLY A 56 10.87 9.62 16.70
CA GLY A 56 9.59 10.02 17.30
C GLY A 56 8.46 9.00 17.20
N ALA A 57 8.68 7.83 16.56
CA ALA A 57 7.66 6.79 16.40
C ALA A 57 7.08 6.31 17.74
N GLU A 58 7.94 6.06 18.75
CA GLU A 58 7.52 5.63 20.10
C GLU A 58 6.55 6.61 20.73
N ALA A 59 6.83 7.90 20.64
CA ALA A 59 5.97 8.93 21.22
C ALA A 59 4.59 9.02 20.55
N VAL A 60 4.51 8.70 19.23
CA VAL A 60 3.24 8.63 18.51
C VAL A 60 2.47 7.36 18.93
N MET A 61 3.14 6.21 19.02
CA MET A 61 2.53 4.95 19.47
C MET A 61 1.99 5.03 20.90
N ASP A 62 2.71 5.71 21.78
CA ASP A 62 2.31 5.91 23.18
C ASP A 62 1.24 7.00 23.35
N GLY A 63 0.89 7.72 22.26
CA GLY A 63 -0.08 8.82 22.30
C GLY A 63 0.43 10.09 22.99
N THR A 64 1.74 10.20 23.25
CA THR A 64 2.37 11.40 23.84
C THR A 64 2.71 12.46 22.80
N ALA A 65 2.76 12.07 21.51
CA ALA A 65 2.86 12.95 20.36
C ALA A 65 1.75 12.64 19.34
N THR A 66 1.29 13.66 18.64
CA THR A 66 0.30 13.56 17.55
C THR A 66 0.92 13.72 16.16
N ASP A 67 2.20 14.07 16.11
CA ASP A 67 2.96 14.30 14.89
C ASP A 67 4.24 13.46 14.92
N LEU A 68 4.58 12.89 13.75
CA LEU A 68 5.80 12.08 13.58
C LEU A 68 6.96 13.01 13.21
N GLU A 69 7.74 13.42 14.21
CA GLU A 69 8.81 14.40 14.07
C GLU A 69 9.92 13.98 13.10
N GLY A 70 10.15 12.67 12.95
CA GLY A 70 11.16 12.14 12.05
C GLY A 70 10.84 12.35 10.56
N ILE A 71 9.59 12.70 10.20
CA ILE A 71 9.23 13.07 8.82
C ILE A 71 9.03 14.58 8.74
N GLN A 72 9.92 15.26 7.99
CA GLN A 72 9.83 16.69 7.75
C GLN A 72 9.47 16.97 6.29
N VAL A 73 8.30 17.56 6.10
CA VAL A 73 7.83 18.00 4.77
C VAL A 73 8.48 19.35 4.45
N ILE A 74 9.17 19.43 3.30
CA ILE A 74 9.84 20.64 2.82
C ILE A 74 8.92 21.37 1.84
N ASP A 75 8.34 20.63 0.90
CA ASP A 75 7.33 21.08 -0.05
C ASP A 75 6.46 19.90 -0.49
N ASP A 76 5.54 20.10 -1.44
CA ASP A 76 4.59 19.05 -1.89
C ASP A 76 5.27 17.78 -2.41
N THR A 77 6.52 17.87 -2.84
CA THR A 77 7.27 16.76 -3.45
C THR A 77 8.54 16.38 -2.68
N HIS A 78 8.99 17.22 -1.77
CA HIS A 78 10.23 17.02 -1.01
C HIS A 78 9.93 16.79 0.46
N PHE A 79 10.57 15.77 1.02
CA PHE A 79 10.53 15.49 2.46
C PHE A 79 11.77 14.72 2.89
N THR A 80 12.09 14.80 4.17
CA THR A 80 13.14 13.99 4.78
C THR A 80 12.55 13.02 5.78
N VAL A 81 13.18 11.85 5.90
CA VAL A 81 12.89 10.85 6.95
C VAL A 81 14.16 10.66 7.75
N THR A 82 14.08 10.90 9.06
CA THR A 82 15.18 10.68 10.00
C THR A 82 14.85 9.44 10.84
N LEU A 83 15.78 8.50 10.91
CA LEU A 83 15.67 7.29 11.73
C LEU A 83 16.24 7.51 13.12
N SER A 84 15.74 6.75 14.11
CA SER A 84 16.26 6.75 15.48
C SER A 84 17.66 6.14 15.55
N GLU A 85 17.94 5.15 14.70
CA GLU A 85 19.23 4.49 14.54
C GLU A 85 19.40 4.04 13.08
N PRO A 86 20.64 3.84 12.60
CA PRO A 86 20.88 3.41 11.23
C PRO A 86 20.26 2.03 10.97
N PHE A 87 19.43 1.94 9.94
CA PHE A 87 18.74 0.70 9.59
C PHE A 87 18.84 0.40 8.10
N ALA A 88 19.69 -0.54 7.72
CA ALA A 88 19.93 -0.90 6.32
C ALA A 88 18.71 -1.51 5.60
N GLY A 89 17.73 -2.02 6.35
CA GLY A 89 16.48 -2.60 5.84
C GLY A 89 15.41 -1.58 5.49
N PHE A 90 15.56 -0.32 5.87
CA PHE A 90 14.49 0.69 5.79
C PHE A 90 13.84 0.82 4.41
N LEU A 91 14.66 0.89 3.35
CA LEU A 91 14.12 0.99 1.98
C LEU A 91 13.35 -0.26 1.53
N TYR A 92 13.73 -1.44 2.03
CA TYR A 92 12.99 -2.67 1.76
C TYR A 92 11.63 -2.68 2.46
N GLU A 93 11.55 -2.14 3.67
CA GLU A 93 10.27 -1.96 4.37
C GLU A 93 9.35 -1.01 3.62
N LEU A 94 9.88 0.14 3.16
CA LEU A 94 9.11 1.10 2.35
C LEU A 94 8.55 0.49 1.06
N ALA A 95 9.16 -0.57 0.52
CA ALA A 95 8.71 -1.27 -0.68
C ALA A 95 7.58 -2.27 -0.42
N THR A 96 7.13 -2.45 0.83
CA THR A 96 6.03 -3.34 1.17
C THR A 96 4.66 -2.70 0.94
N ALA A 97 3.63 -3.53 0.76
CA ALA A 97 2.25 -3.06 0.61
C ALA A 97 1.77 -2.25 1.83
N SER A 98 2.29 -2.56 3.02
CA SER A 98 1.97 -1.87 4.27
C SER A 98 2.33 -0.39 4.28
N CYS A 99 3.33 0.00 3.48
CA CYS A 99 3.79 1.38 3.33
C CYS A 99 3.13 2.11 2.15
N SER A 100 2.03 1.58 1.59
CA SER A 100 1.28 2.26 0.52
C SER A 100 0.71 3.58 1.02
N ILE A 101 0.98 4.67 0.28
CA ILE A 101 0.57 6.01 0.68
C ILE A 101 -0.94 6.19 0.55
N MET A 102 -1.56 6.67 1.61
CA MET A 102 -2.99 6.98 1.71
C MET A 102 -3.22 8.49 1.53
N SER A 103 -4.30 8.85 0.88
CA SER A 103 -4.74 10.26 0.85
C SER A 103 -5.33 10.65 2.20
N GLU A 104 -4.72 11.62 2.89
CA GLU A 104 -5.23 12.18 4.14
C GLU A 104 -6.68 12.60 3.99
N LYS A 105 -6.97 13.41 2.97
CA LYS A 105 -8.33 13.88 2.68
C LYS A 105 -9.32 12.73 2.50
N ASN A 106 -8.95 11.70 1.75
CA ASN A 106 -9.85 10.56 1.51
C ASN A 106 -10.09 9.75 2.80
N VAL A 107 -9.07 9.53 3.61
CA VAL A 107 -9.23 8.82 4.90
C VAL A 107 -10.16 9.58 5.82
N GLU A 108 -10.01 10.91 5.94
CA GLU A 108 -10.85 11.75 6.77
C GLU A 108 -12.33 11.78 6.29
N GLU A 109 -12.54 11.94 4.97
CA GLU A 109 -13.88 11.94 4.36
C GLU A 109 -14.56 10.57 4.45
N ALA A 110 -13.81 9.47 4.30
CA ALA A 110 -14.34 8.11 4.38
C ALA A 110 -14.61 7.66 5.82
N GLY A 111 -13.82 8.14 6.79
CA GLY A 111 -13.92 7.75 8.20
C GLY A 111 -13.83 6.22 8.36
N ASP A 112 -14.79 5.64 9.09
CA ASP A 112 -14.85 4.18 9.35
C ASP A 112 -15.11 3.35 8.07
N GLN A 113 -15.45 3.96 6.96
CA GLN A 113 -15.65 3.28 5.68
C GLN A 113 -14.35 3.13 4.88
N PHE A 114 -13.26 3.81 5.28
CA PHE A 114 -11.97 3.66 4.61
C PHE A 114 -11.47 2.21 4.69
N GLY A 115 -11.14 1.62 3.55
CA GLY A 115 -10.74 0.21 3.45
C GLY A 115 -11.88 -0.81 3.63
N MET A 116 -13.11 -0.36 3.89
CA MET A 116 -14.29 -1.21 4.06
C MET A 116 -15.25 -1.11 2.88
N ASP A 117 -15.27 0.03 2.22
CA ASP A 117 -16.06 0.31 1.02
C ASP A 117 -15.10 0.77 -0.09
N CYS A 118 -15.06 0.02 -1.21
CA CYS A 118 -14.20 0.34 -2.33
C CYS A 118 -14.51 1.70 -2.97
N SER A 119 -15.76 2.18 -2.89
CA SER A 119 -16.16 3.51 -3.38
C SER A 119 -15.62 4.66 -2.51
N LYS A 120 -15.12 4.35 -1.32
CA LYS A 120 -14.58 5.28 -0.33
C LYS A 120 -13.05 5.17 -0.16
N THR A 121 -12.41 4.32 -0.94
CA THR A 121 -10.97 4.08 -0.84
C THR A 121 -10.31 4.34 -2.18
N ILE A 122 -9.41 5.30 -2.23
CA ILE A 122 -8.63 5.64 -3.42
C ILE A 122 -7.16 5.27 -3.21
N GLY A 123 -6.46 4.97 -4.30
CA GLY A 123 -5.04 4.68 -4.31
C GLY A 123 -4.35 5.32 -5.51
N SER A 124 -3.02 5.30 -5.54
CA SER A 124 -2.20 5.83 -6.65
C SER A 124 -1.65 4.73 -7.56
N GLY A 125 -2.09 3.50 -7.37
CA GLY A 125 -1.64 2.32 -8.10
C GLY A 125 -2.21 2.21 -9.52
N PRO A 126 -1.75 1.18 -10.29
CA PRO A 126 -2.17 0.96 -11.67
C PRO A 126 -3.62 0.51 -11.83
N TYR A 127 -4.25 0.05 -10.75
CA TYR A 127 -5.65 -0.40 -10.75
C TYR A 127 -6.45 0.26 -9.64
N VAL A 128 -7.76 0.33 -9.84
CA VAL A 128 -8.76 0.80 -8.89
C VAL A 128 -9.72 -0.34 -8.58
N VAL A 129 -10.05 -0.54 -7.32
CA VAL A 129 -11.09 -1.49 -6.90
C VAL A 129 -12.44 -0.87 -7.22
N THR A 130 -13.17 -1.44 -8.18
CA THR A 130 -14.47 -0.93 -8.63
C THR A 130 -15.65 -1.70 -8.05
N SER A 131 -15.41 -2.92 -7.59
CA SER A 131 -16.39 -3.71 -6.86
C SER A 131 -15.72 -4.64 -5.86
N TRP A 132 -16.36 -4.82 -4.71
CA TRP A 132 -15.94 -5.79 -3.71
C TRP A 132 -17.17 -6.45 -3.08
N THR A 133 -17.36 -7.72 -3.39
CA THR A 133 -18.36 -8.57 -2.76
C THR A 133 -17.62 -9.48 -1.77
N ARG A 134 -17.84 -9.26 -0.46
CA ARG A 134 -17.15 -10.03 0.59
C ARG A 134 -17.35 -11.53 0.39
N ASP A 135 -16.29 -12.29 0.64
CA ASP A 135 -16.25 -13.75 0.52
C ASP A 135 -16.60 -14.28 -0.88
N SER A 136 -16.62 -13.44 -1.91
CA SER A 136 -16.98 -13.78 -3.29
C SER A 136 -15.99 -13.28 -4.31
N SER A 137 -15.91 -11.95 -4.53
CA SER A 137 -15.05 -11.42 -5.58
C SER A 137 -14.60 -9.98 -5.33
N ILE A 138 -13.46 -9.63 -5.94
CA ILE A 138 -12.95 -8.27 -6.05
C ILE A 138 -12.74 -7.97 -7.51
N VAL A 139 -13.24 -6.83 -7.97
CA VAL A 139 -13.05 -6.35 -9.35
C VAL A 139 -12.15 -5.13 -9.35
N LEU A 140 -11.16 -5.16 -10.22
CA LEU A 140 -10.17 -4.11 -10.42
C LEU A 140 -10.22 -3.65 -11.87
N ASP A 141 -10.34 -2.36 -12.09
CA ASP A 141 -10.20 -1.74 -13.40
C ASP A 141 -8.91 -0.91 -13.49
N ALA A 142 -8.32 -0.83 -14.67
CA ALA A 142 -7.12 -0.02 -14.89
C ALA A 142 -7.37 1.44 -14.50
N ASN A 143 -6.48 2.00 -13.69
CA ASN A 143 -6.56 3.39 -13.23
C ASN A 143 -6.26 4.34 -14.40
N PRO A 144 -7.23 5.17 -14.84
CA PRO A 144 -7.01 6.12 -15.94
C PRO A 144 -6.01 7.22 -15.57
N ASN A 145 -5.85 7.50 -14.26
CA ASN A 145 -4.97 8.53 -13.72
C ASN A 145 -3.60 7.97 -13.28
N TYR A 146 -3.31 6.69 -13.61
CA TYR A 146 -2.03 6.10 -13.23
C TYR A 146 -0.86 6.84 -13.88
N TRP A 147 0.10 7.23 -13.07
CA TRP A 147 1.27 8.03 -13.43
C TRP A 147 2.36 7.24 -14.19
N GLY A 148 2.30 5.90 -14.15
CA GLY A 148 3.25 5.02 -14.82
C GLY A 148 2.74 4.50 -16.17
N GLU A 149 3.37 3.44 -16.66
CA GLU A 149 2.91 2.74 -17.85
C GLU A 149 1.56 2.07 -17.58
N LYS A 150 0.59 2.33 -18.44
CA LYS A 150 -0.76 1.78 -18.27
C LYS A 150 -0.73 0.26 -18.41
N PRO A 151 -1.45 -0.47 -17.53
CA PRO A 151 -1.56 -1.91 -17.62
C PRO A 151 -2.11 -2.37 -18.98
N SER A 152 -1.56 -3.43 -19.54
CA SER A 152 -2.10 -4.05 -20.75
C SER A 152 -3.43 -4.77 -20.48
N VAL A 153 -3.58 -5.36 -19.31
CA VAL A 153 -4.84 -5.94 -18.82
C VAL A 153 -5.67 -4.81 -18.20
N GLN A 154 -6.84 -4.56 -18.77
CA GLN A 154 -7.68 -3.43 -18.34
C GLN A 154 -8.65 -3.79 -17.22
N HIS A 155 -8.96 -5.06 -17.06
CA HIS A 155 -9.94 -5.57 -16.11
C HIS A 155 -9.40 -6.84 -15.45
N VAL A 156 -9.47 -6.92 -14.13
CA VAL A 156 -9.06 -8.10 -13.33
C VAL A 156 -10.18 -8.43 -12.37
N GLU A 157 -10.62 -9.67 -12.40
CA GLU A 157 -11.56 -10.21 -11.43
C GLU A 157 -10.84 -11.24 -10.54
N ILE A 158 -10.85 -11.01 -9.23
CA ILE A 158 -10.29 -11.92 -8.23
C ILE A 158 -11.44 -12.67 -7.60
N SER A 159 -11.53 -13.98 -7.87
CA SER A 159 -12.49 -14.86 -7.25
C SER A 159 -11.98 -15.39 -5.90
N ILE A 160 -12.76 -15.23 -4.85
CA ILE A 160 -12.43 -15.74 -3.51
C ILE A 160 -12.99 -17.15 -3.39
N VAL A 161 -12.15 -18.16 -3.59
CA VAL A 161 -12.53 -19.58 -3.55
C VAL A 161 -11.83 -20.25 -2.37
N PRO A 162 -12.56 -20.56 -1.27
CA PRO A 162 -11.95 -21.10 -0.04
C PRO A 162 -11.39 -22.52 -0.17
N ASP A 163 -11.90 -23.32 -1.11
CA ASP A 163 -11.51 -24.72 -1.31
C ASP A 163 -10.51 -24.85 -2.45
N SER A 164 -9.30 -25.30 -2.15
CA SER A 164 -8.20 -25.43 -3.10
C SER A 164 -8.45 -26.43 -4.22
N SER A 165 -9.21 -27.51 -3.94
CA SER A 165 -9.56 -28.50 -4.96
C SER A 165 -10.53 -27.90 -5.98
N THR A 166 -11.49 -27.09 -5.52
CA THR A 166 -12.41 -26.35 -6.39
C THR A 166 -11.62 -25.35 -7.24
N MET A 167 -10.72 -24.60 -6.66
CA MET A 167 -9.86 -23.62 -7.35
C MET A 167 -9.02 -24.30 -8.44
N SER A 168 -8.41 -25.46 -8.14
CA SER A 168 -7.67 -26.28 -9.12
C SER A 168 -8.55 -26.74 -10.28
N MET A 169 -9.80 -27.18 -10.01
CA MET A 169 -10.75 -27.57 -11.07
C MET A 169 -11.15 -26.39 -11.94
N MET A 170 -11.41 -25.21 -11.36
CA MET A 170 -11.74 -23.99 -12.11
C MET A 170 -10.59 -23.60 -13.05
N PHE A 171 -9.33 -23.67 -12.58
CA PHE A 171 -8.17 -23.42 -13.42
C PHE A 171 -8.05 -24.42 -14.57
N GLN A 172 -8.21 -25.72 -14.29
CA GLN A 172 -8.18 -26.78 -15.32
C GLN A 172 -9.27 -26.61 -16.37
N ASN A 173 -10.44 -26.10 -15.97
CA ASN A 173 -11.56 -25.81 -16.87
C ASN A 173 -11.40 -24.52 -17.66
N GLY A 174 -10.36 -23.72 -17.40
CA GLY A 174 -10.14 -22.42 -18.03
C GLY A 174 -11.05 -21.31 -17.50
N GLU A 175 -11.59 -21.49 -16.29
CA GLU A 175 -12.40 -20.47 -15.60
C GLU A 175 -11.52 -19.45 -14.85
N LEU A 176 -10.25 -19.79 -14.62
CA LEU A 176 -9.22 -18.92 -14.02
C LEU A 176 -8.00 -18.86 -14.97
N ASP A 177 -7.46 -17.67 -15.16
CA ASP A 177 -6.21 -17.43 -15.89
C ASP A 177 -4.98 -17.61 -14.99
N ILE A 178 -5.13 -17.32 -13.70
CA ILE A 178 -4.07 -17.40 -12.68
C ILE A 178 -4.64 -18.14 -11.47
N LEU A 179 -3.82 -19.04 -10.94
CA LEU A 179 -4.09 -19.78 -9.72
C LEU A 179 -2.99 -19.49 -8.71
N ASP A 180 -3.37 -19.05 -7.52
CA ASP A 180 -2.46 -18.99 -6.38
C ASP A 180 -2.39 -20.38 -5.73
N CYS A 181 -1.21 -21.00 -5.76
CA CYS A 181 -1.00 -22.36 -5.27
C CYS A 181 -0.14 -22.33 -4.01
N ASP A 182 -0.61 -22.95 -2.94
CA ASP A 182 0.24 -23.40 -1.87
C ASP A 182 1.00 -24.68 -2.24
N TYR A 183 1.89 -25.15 -1.36
CA TYR A 183 2.82 -26.26 -1.66
C TYR A 183 2.14 -27.59 -2.05
N ILE A 184 0.93 -27.83 -1.60
CA ILE A 184 0.20 -29.11 -1.85
C ILE A 184 -0.37 -29.09 -3.26
N ASP A 185 -0.95 -27.99 -3.67
CA ASP A 185 -1.58 -27.83 -4.97
C ASP A 185 -0.59 -27.69 -6.12
N ALA A 186 0.60 -27.09 -5.87
CA ALA A 186 1.66 -27.00 -6.85
C ALA A 186 2.12 -28.38 -7.38
N ALA A 187 2.11 -29.43 -6.53
CA ALA A 187 2.44 -30.78 -6.95
C ALA A 187 1.39 -31.39 -7.88
N VAL A 188 0.11 -31.10 -7.64
CA VAL A 188 -1.01 -31.54 -8.48
C VAL A 188 -0.99 -30.81 -9.82
N VAL A 189 -0.83 -29.48 -9.81
CA VAL A 189 -0.72 -28.66 -11.02
C VAL A 189 0.45 -29.11 -11.89
N ASN A 190 1.64 -29.26 -11.32
CA ASN A 190 2.84 -29.72 -12.04
C ASN A 190 2.74 -31.14 -12.60
N SER A 191 1.87 -32.00 -12.04
CA SER A 191 1.65 -33.36 -12.54
C SER A 191 0.63 -33.43 -13.69
N THR A 192 -0.10 -32.37 -13.91
CA THR A 192 -1.22 -32.30 -14.88
C THR A 192 -0.85 -31.53 -16.14
N TYR A 193 0.14 -30.65 -16.08
CA TYR A 193 0.68 -29.81 -17.15
C TYR A 193 2.20 -29.99 -17.29
#